data_57b69a7ed71c8881879577b7311cc38c
#
_entry.id   57b69a7ed71c8881879577b7311cc38c
#
_cell.length_a   1.000
_cell.length_b   1.000
_cell.length_c   1.000
_cell.angle_alpha   90.00
_cell.angle_beta   90.00
_cell.angle_gamma   90.00
#
_symmetry.space_group_name_H-M   'P 1'
#
loop_
_entity.id
_entity.type
_entity.pdbx_description
1 polymer ?
#
loop_
_entity_poly.entity_id
_entity_poly.type
_entity_poly.pdbx_seq_one_letter_code
_entity_poly.pdbx_strand_id
1 'polypeptide(L)'
;RRVAICNDPDWEINPRVHQEFHGLGQVPIEFPEIESTYTAAEAKSEAARCFRCDAETGSADYTVSSRESIFAMARIEPGDTDRQASILDSRLENRVNPFDLAHLATLDDLVFLPANLSRLVIDPYREGCVTATRLGANRGLDLDIPFTVAGFDDAPNEIREAVAKSIEQHGAAYVGARPIGAGARWIQVVSTGTDAEADAVVFDADRAMADDAFSGGSASQPVGLLVNSANVRASVDFALERHLDFLLLDPGNGLPGLAGELAGAPDISILRRAVARLRELDREEEIDLVYFGGLRTGTDAAKALALGAIAVTVGAAMALALGADISGGNPLFDADLDAAEREQRSYNLLQAFTAEASMMARCTGKTNLQNLEPEDLRAITLIVSHAAGVPMAGSLHQH
;
A
#
# COMPACT_ATOMS: atom_id res chain seq x y z
N ARG A 1 2.12 8.37 32.33
CA ARG A 1 0.83 7.69 32.63
C ARG A 1 0.17 7.44 31.31
N ARG A 2 0.09 6.20 30.86
CA ARG A 2 -0.84 5.83 29.79
C ARG A 2 -2.23 5.99 30.39
N VAL A 3 -2.96 6.99 29.97
CA VAL A 3 -4.39 7.05 30.23
C VAL A 3 -5.02 6.07 29.23
N ALA A 4 -5.53 4.97 29.74
CA ALA A 4 -6.32 4.08 28.91
C ALA A 4 -7.56 4.86 28.48
N ILE A 5 -7.72 5.04 27.20
CA ILE A 5 -8.84 5.79 26.60
C ILE A 5 -10.12 5.00 26.78
N CYS A 6 -10.02 3.68 26.82
CA CYS A 6 -11.06 2.76 27.20
C CYS A 6 -10.41 1.58 27.91
N ASN A 7 -10.90 1.19 29.06
CA ASN A 7 -10.45 -0.03 29.74
C ASN A 7 -11.40 -1.16 29.33
N ASP A 8 -10.86 -2.29 28.87
CA ASP A 8 -11.65 -3.49 28.63
C ASP A 8 -12.62 -3.82 29.79
N PRO A 9 -12.21 -3.65 31.08
CA PRO A 9 -13.12 -3.85 32.21
C PRO A 9 -14.36 -2.95 32.19
N ASP A 10 -14.26 -1.71 31.66
CA ASP A 10 -15.42 -0.80 31.61
C ASP A 10 -16.50 -1.28 30.64
N TRP A 11 -16.12 -2.05 29.64
CA TRP A 11 -17.04 -2.66 28.69
C TRP A 11 -17.78 -3.85 29.27
N GLU A 12 -17.12 -4.64 30.09
CA GLU A 12 -17.72 -5.78 30.77
C GLU A 12 -18.66 -5.33 31.91
N ILE A 13 -18.29 -4.23 32.59
CA ILE A 13 -19.04 -3.69 33.73
C ILE A 13 -20.27 -2.90 33.27
N ASN A 14 -20.19 -2.21 32.13
CA ASN A 14 -21.25 -1.40 31.57
C ASN A 14 -21.81 -2.05 30.30
N PRO A 15 -22.81 -2.92 30.38
CA PRO A 15 -23.41 -3.56 29.23
C PRO A 15 -24.00 -2.52 28.28
N ARG A 16 -24.06 -2.88 27.01
CA ARG A 16 -24.68 -2.06 25.97
C ARG A 16 -26.13 -1.76 26.32
N VAL A 17 -26.53 -0.50 26.13
CA VAL A 17 -27.93 -0.11 26.19
C VAL A 17 -28.62 -0.61 24.92
N HIS A 18 -29.66 -1.41 25.07
CA HIS A 18 -30.45 -1.91 23.97
C HIS A 18 -31.64 -0.98 23.72
N GLN A 19 -31.86 -0.64 22.46
CA GLN A 19 -33.07 0.02 22.00
C GLN A 19 -34.21 -1.00 22.01
N GLU A 20 -35.42 -0.54 22.30
CA GLU A 20 -36.61 -1.38 22.22
C GLU A 20 -37.07 -1.49 20.78
N PHE A 21 -37.25 -2.71 20.30
CA PHE A 21 -37.72 -2.97 18.95
C PHE A 21 -39.26 -3.00 18.95
N HIS A 22 -39.89 -2.05 18.27
CA HIS A 22 -41.35 -1.94 18.18
C HIS A 22 -41.94 -2.78 17.06
N GLY A 23 -41.11 -3.38 16.21
CA GLY A 23 -41.54 -4.17 15.07
C GLY A 23 -41.81 -3.32 13.82
N LEU A 24 -42.05 -4.04 12.73
CA LEU A 24 -42.47 -3.41 11.48
C LEU A 24 -43.92 -3.02 11.55
N GLY A 25 -44.25 -1.76 11.33
CA GLY A 25 -45.64 -1.29 11.28
C GLY A 25 -46.47 -2.02 10.21
N GLN A 26 -47.77 -2.14 10.45
CA GLN A 26 -48.66 -2.80 9.51
C GLN A 26 -48.91 -2.02 8.21
N VAL A 27 -48.59 -0.72 8.20
CA VAL A 27 -48.77 0.15 7.05
C VAL A 27 -47.43 0.79 6.66
N PRO A 28 -46.75 0.30 5.60
CA PRO A 28 -45.44 0.77 5.19
C PRO A 28 -45.38 2.26 4.83
N ILE A 29 -46.51 2.90 4.51
CA ILE A 29 -46.61 4.31 4.09
C ILE A 29 -46.46 5.27 5.28
N GLU A 30 -46.69 4.84 6.50
CA GLU A 30 -46.69 5.71 7.68
C GLU A 30 -45.28 5.87 8.31
N PHE A 31 -44.29 5.15 7.83
CA PHE A 31 -42.92 5.14 8.39
C PHE A 31 -42.90 5.11 9.92
N PRO A 32 -43.50 4.05 10.52
CA PRO A 32 -43.58 3.94 11.96
C PRO A 32 -42.19 3.86 12.57
N GLU A 33 -42.04 4.34 13.78
CA GLU A 33 -40.80 4.15 14.55
C GLU A 33 -40.62 2.63 14.79
N ILE A 34 -39.55 2.07 14.26
CA ILE A 34 -39.25 0.63 14.31
C ILE A 34 -38.50 0.28 15.59
N GLU A 35 -37.66 1.16 16.05
CA GLU A 35 -36.88 1.05 17.27
C GLU A 35 -36.98 2.35 18.08
N SER A 36 -36.96 2.22 19.40
CA SER A 36 -36.90 3.39 20.27
C SER A 36 -35.57 4.16 20.07
N THR A 37 -35.63 5.44 20.27
CA THR A 37 -34.41 6.26 20.33
C THR A 37 -33.83 6.24 21.73
N TYR A 38 -32.52 6.43 21.82
CA TYR A 38 -31.87 6.61 23.12
C TYR A 38 -32.37 7.89 23.81
N THR A 39 -32.60 7.79 25.09
CA THR A 39 -32.67 8.98 25.94
C THR A 39 -31.32 9.69 25.97
N ALA A 40 -31.30 10.97 26.35
CA ALA A 40 -30.04 11.71 26.47
C ALA A 40 -29.04 11.05 27.42
N ALA A 41 -29.51 10.39 28.49
CA ALA A 41 -28.67 9.69 29.43
C ALA A 41 -28.09 8.39 28.82
N GLU A 42 -28.87 7.62 28.08
CA GLU A 42 -28.45 6.41 27.40
C GLU A 42 -27.49 6.72 26.27
N ALA A 43 -27.81 7.71 25.43
CA ALA A 43 -26.91 8.16 24.36
C ALA A 43 -25.53 8.60 24.93
N LYS A 44 -25.51 9.29 26.06
CA LYS A 44 -24.30 9.69 26.74
C LYS A 44 -23.51 8.49 27.28
N SER A 45 -24.22 7.49 27.83
CA SER A 45 -23.63 6.24 28.33
C SER A 45 -22.99 5.44 27.18
N GLU A 46 -23.69 5.29 26.05
CA GLU A 46 -23.16 4.59 24.87
C GLU A 46 -21.99 5.38 24.23
N ALA A 47 -22.09 6.69 24.13
CA ALA A 47 -20.98 7.51 23.63
C ALA A 47 -19.73 7.41 24.51
N ALA A 48 -19.88 7.25 25.82
CA ALA A 48 -18.77 7.08 26.75
C ALA A 48 -18.04 5.72 26.58
N ARG A 49 -18.70 4.73 25.96
CA ARG A 49 -18.11 3.42 25.63
C ARG A 49 -17.35 3.42 24.30
N CYS A 50 -17.44 4.48 23.52
CA CYS A 50 -16.82 4.55 22.21
C CYS A 50 -15.29 4.58 22.33
N PHE A 51 -14.60 3.66 21.65
CA PHE A 51 -13.14 3.60 21.60
C PHE A 51 -12.51 4.75 20.82
N ARG A 52 -13.28 5.50 20.06
CA ARG A 52 -12.76 6.57 19.18
C ARG A 52 -11.62 6.07 18.28
N CYS A 53 -11.85 4.94 17.62
CA CYS A 53 -10.91 4.39 16.64
C CYS A 53 -10.57 5.41 15.53
N ASP A 54 -11.51 6.29 15.19
CA ASP A 54 -11.33 7.43 14.31
C ASP A 54 -10.22 8.39 14.77
N ALA A 55 -10.05 8.56 16.09
CA ALA A 55 -9.02 9.41 16.67
C ALA A 55 -7.67 8.69 16.80
N GLU A 56 -7.66 7.35 16.82
CA GLU A 56 -6.43 6.57 16.96
C GLU A 56 -5.74 6.25 15.63
N THR A 57 -6.53 6.10 14.57
CA THR A 57 -6.02 5.72 13.24
C THR A 57 -5.75 6.90 12.33
N GLY A 58 -6.11 8.09 12.75
CA GLY A 58 -6.39 9.16 11.79
C GLY A 58 -5.32 10.19 11.57
N SER A 59 -4.28 10.35 12.32
CA SER A 59 -3.15 11.21 11.95
C SER A 59 -2.07 11.28 13.05
N ALA A 60 -0.85 11.53 12.63
CA ALA A 60 0.29 11.83 13.49
C ALA A 60 0.06 13.03 14.46
N ASP A 61 -0.97 13.81 14.20
CA ASP A 61 -1.31 15.02 14.98
C ASP A 61 -2.03 14.75 16.30
N TYR A 62 -2.51 13.53 16.52
CA TYR A 62 -3.17 13.18 17.77
C TYR A 62 -2.15 12.84 18.86
N THR A 63 -1.64 13.86 19.52
CA THR A 63 -0.91 13.68 20.78
C THR A 63 -1.86 13.11 21.85
N VAL A 64 -1.31 12.48 22.90
CA VAL A 64 -2.09 12.01 24.05
C VAL A 64 -2.95 13.14 24.64
N SER A 65 -2.41 14.35 24.71
CA SER A 65 -3.13 15.55 25.19
C SER A 65 -4.30 15.92 24.28
N SER A 66 -4.16 15.85 22.97
CA SER A 66 -5.26 16.12 22.02
C SER A 66 -6.38 15.08 22.12
N ARG A 67 -6.03 13.82 22.31
CA ARG A 67 -7.01 12.75 22.54
C ARG A 67 -7.78 12.97 23.85
N GLU A 68 -7.10 13.27 24.93
CA GLU A 68 -7.73 13.59 26.21
C GLU A 68 -8.71 14.75 26.08
N SER A 69 -8.36 15.79 25.34
CA SER A 69 -9.24 16.95 25.09
C SER A 69 -10.50 16.56 24.31
N ILE A 70 -10.38 15.69 23.28
CA ILE A 70 -11.52 15.20 22.50
C ILE A 70 -12.46 14.38 23.38
N PHE A 71 -11.94 13.48 24.20
CA PHE A 71 -12.74 12.67 25.12
C PHE A 71 -13.36 13.54 26.24
N ALA A 72 -12.63 14.52 26.73
CA ALA A 72 -13.19 15.47 27.68
C ALA A 72 -14.38 16.24 27.10
N MET A 73 -14.28 16.71 25.85
CA MET A 73 -15.40 17.36 25.18
C MET A 73 -16.63 16.45 25.03
N ALA A 74 -16.42 15.20 24.65
CA ALA A 74 -17.53 14.24 24.49
C ALA A 74 -18.25 13.92 25.82
N ARG A 75 -17.62 14.17 26.95
CA ARG A 75 -18.16 13.90 28.31
C ARG A 75 -18.65 15.15 29.05
N ILE A 76 -18.50 16.33 28.47
CA ILE A 76 -18.95 17.57 29.09
C ILE A 76 -20.47 17.69 29.01
N GLU A 77 -21.09 18.15 30.09
CA GLU A 77 -22.48 18.55 30.05
C GLU A 77 -22.72 19.64 29.01
N PRO A 78 -23.71 19.52 28.13
CA PRO A 78 -23.96 20.51 27.09
C PRO A 78 -24.18 21.95 27.60
N GLY A 79 -24.56 22.11 28.86
CA GLY A 79 -24.75 23.42 29.51
C GLY A 79 -23.49 24.00 30.16
N ASP A 80 -22.38 23.26 30.23
CA ASP A 80 -21.10 23.73 30.79
C ASP A 80 -20.28 24.48 29.74
N THR A 81 -20.71 25.70 29.43
CA THR A 81 -20.12 26.55 28.40
C THR A 81 -18.69 26.97 28.72
N ASP A 82 -18.34 27.16 29.99
CA ASP A 82 -17.01 27.58 30.40
C ASP A 82 -15.98 26.49 30.14
N ARG A 83 -16.34 25.24 30.46
CA ARG A 83 -15.47 24.09 30.20
C ARG A 83 -15.35 23.79 28.70
N GLN A 84 -16.43 23.95 27.94
CA GLN A 84 -16.38 23.84 26.49
C GLN A 84 -15.47 24.93 25.88
N ALA A 85 -15.59 26.18 26.31
CA ALA A 85 -14.75 27.26 25.85
C ALA A 85 -13.28 27.02 26.14
N SER A 86 -12.95 26.61 27.37
CA SER A 86 -11.55 26.29 27.76
C SER A 86 -10.92 25.18 26.89
N ILE A 87 -11.68 24.15 26.54
CA ILE A 87 -11.18 23.06 25.68
C ILE A 87 -11.02 23.55 24.24
N LEU A 88 -11.96 24.37 23.75
CA LEU A 88 -11.86 24.95 22.41
C LEU A 88 -10.66 25.90 22.30
N ASP A 89 -10.45 26.75 23.29
CA ASP A 89 -9.28 27.65 23.34
C ASP A 89 -7.95 26.88 23.27
N SER A 90 -7.83 25.79 24.03
CA SER A 90 -6.63 24.94 23.97
C SER A 90 -6.38 24.31 22.58
N ARG A 91 -7.44 24.15 21.76
CA ARG A 91 -7.34 23.64 20.40
C ARG A 91 -6.98 24.73 19.37
N LEU A 92 -7.24 26.00 19.70
CA LEU A 92 -6.91 27.15 18.84
C LEU A 92 -5.46 27.62 19.04
N GLU A 93 -4.75 27.10 20.03
CA GLU A 93 -3.32 27.40 20.21
C GLU A 93 -2.55 26.99 18.93
N ASN A 94 -1.63 27.86 18.52
CA ASN A 94 -0.76 27.61 17.38
C ASN A 94 0.03 26.31 17.60
N ARG A 95 -0.28 25.30 16.83
CA ARG A 95 0.49 24.05 16.84
C ARG A 95 1.67 24.21 15.88
N VAL A 96 2.82 23.75 16.33
CA VAL A 96 3.94 23.55 15.41
C VAL A 96 3.47 22.54 14.36
N ASN A 97 3.55 22.91 13.08
CA ASN A 97 3.26 21.98 12.00
C ASN A 97 4.18 20.76 12.16
N PRO A 98 3.65 19.56 12.44
CA PRO A 98 4.47 18.37 12.59
C PRO A 98 5.14 17.95 11.28
N PHE A 99 4.62 18.43 10.14
CA PHE A 99 5.23 18.22 8.85
C PHE A 99 6.29 19.31 8.61
N ASP A 100 7.53 18.91 8.52
CA ASP A 100 8.61 19.78 8.06
C ASP A 100 8.22 20.33 6.66
N LEU A 101 8.59 21.57 6.37
CA LEU A 101 8.48 22.15 5.03
C LEU A 101 9.25 21.35 3.98
N ALA A 102 10.17 20.49 4.43
CA ALA A 102 10.93 19.54 3.63
C ALA A 102 10.24 18.15 3.55
N HIS A 103 8.98 18.01 3.93
CA HIS A 103 8.26 16.74 3.82
C HIS A 103 8.27 16.24 2.37
N LEU A 104 8.82 15.04 2.20
CA LEU A 104 8.89 14.40 0.89
C LEU A 104 7.52 13.79 0.54
N ALA A 105 7.21 13.73 -0.74
CA ALA A 105 6.01 13.04 -1.21
C ALA A 105 6.11 11.55 -0.90
N THR A 106 5.14 11.02 -0.17
CA THR A 106 5.07 9.61 0.20
C THR A 106 3.68 9.02 -0.07
N LEU A 107 3.59 7.69 -0.11
CA LEU A 107 2.31 7.00 -0.24
C LEU A 107 1.37 7.25 0.97
N ASP A 108 1.90 7.67 2.13
CA ASP A 108 1.10 8.00 3.32
C ASP A 108 0.12 9.15 3.07
N ASP A 109 0.51 10.10 2.23
CA ASP A 109 -0.30 11.27 1.90
C ASP A 109 -1.36 11.01 0.81
N LEU A 110 -1.54 9.77 0.41
CA LEU A 110 -2.61 9.33 -0.46
C LEU A 110 -3.69 8.60 0.34
N VAL A 111 -4.94 8.88 0.05
CA VAL A 111 -6.10 8.21 0.67
C VAL A 111 -7.01 7.65 -0.40
N PHE A 112 -7.59 6.48 -0.14
CA PHE A 112 -8.61 5.90 -0.99
C PHE A 112 -9.97 6.58 -0.77
N LEU A 113 -10.70 6.76 -1.84
CA LEU A 113 -12.11 7.15 -1.78
C LEU A 113 -12.97 5.88 -1.65
N PRO A 114 -13.88 5.84 -0.68
CA PRO A 114 -14.82 4.73 -0.60
C PRO A 114 -15.77 4.71 -1.80
N ALA A 115 -16.30 3.54 -2.14
CA ALA A 115 -17.36 3.39 -3.10
C ALA A 115 -18.56 4.26 -2.71
N ASN A 116 -19.18 4.89 -3.68
CA ASN A 116 -20.36 5.74 -3.51
C ASN A 116 -21.57 5.17 -4.28
N LEU A 117 -22.73 5.81 -4.16
CA LEU A 117 -23.96 5.38 -4.82
C LEU A 117 -23.89 5.33 -6.36
N SER A 118 -22.90 5.97 -6.98
CA SER A 118 -22.69 5.90 -8.44
C SER A 118 -21.85 4.70 -8.87
N ARG A 119 -21.23 4.00 -7.94
CA ARG A 119 -20.49 2.75 -8.18
C ARG A 119 -21.24 1.60 -7.52
N LEU A 120 -21.07 0.39 -8.06
CA LEU A 120 -21.64 -0.80 -7.46
C LEU A 120 -21.09 -0.96 -6.03
N VAL A 121 -21.98 -0.86 -5.05
CA VAL A 121 -21.60 -1.11 -3.65
C VAL A 121 -21.48 -2.62 -3.49
N ILE A 122 -20.26 -3.08 -3.24
CA ILE A 122 -19.97 -4.49 -2.95
C ILE A 122 -19.76 -4.66 -1.44
N ASP A 123 -20.10 -5.83 -0.94
CA ASP A 123 -19.79 -6.18 0.45
C ASP A 123 -18.31 -6.55 0.56
N PRO A 124 -17.46 -5.71 1.20
CA PRO A 124 -16.02 -5.95 1.26
C PRO A 124 -15.65 -7.20 2.07
N TYR A 125 -16.58 -7.80 2.81
CA TYR A 125 -16.35 -9.02 3.57
C TYR A 125 -16.83 -10.29 2.85
N ARG A 126 -17.75 -10.18 1.90
CA ARG A 126 -18.36 -11.32 1.22
C ARG A 126 -17.90 -11.49 -0.21
N GLU A 127 -17.64 -10.38 -0.88
CA GLU A 127 -17.20 -10.42 -2.27
C GLU A 127 -15.71 -10.78 -2.37
N GLY A 128 -15.39 -11.68 -3.29
CA GLY A 128 -14.01 -11.99 -3.64
C GLY A 128 -13.34 -10.85 -4.40
N CYS A 129 -12.02 -10.82 -4.35
CA CYS A 129 -11.22 -9.92 -5.18
C CYS A 129 -10.18 -10.73 -5.95
N VAL A 130 -10.11 -10.53 -7.26
CA VAL A 130 -9.10 -11.14 -8.12
C VAL A 130 -7.77 -10.45 -7.84
N THR A 131 -6.75 -11.24 -7.50
CA THR A 131 -5.39 -10.77 -7.19
C THR A 131 -4.39 -11.14 -8.27
N ALA A 132 -4.71 -12.17 -9.08
CA ALA A 132 -3.84 -12.63 -10.13
C ALA A 132 -3.58 -11.53 -11.17
N THR A 133 -2.35 -11.50 -11.66
CA THR A 133 -1.91 -10.58 -12.70
C THR A 133 -0.97 -11.29 -13.67
N ARG A 134 -0.72 -10.66 -14.81
CA ARG A 134 0.21 -11.14 -15.82
C ARG A 134 1.18 -10.03 -16.16
N LEU A 135 2.46 -10.25 -15.93
CA LEU A 135 3.54 -9.31 -16.24
C LEU A 135 4.01 -9.54 -17.69
N GLY A 136 3.89 -8.53 -18.52
CA GLY A 136 4.28 -8.55 -19.92
C GLY A 136 3.11 -8.82 -20.88
N ALA A 137 2.78 -7.85 -21.73
CA ALA A 137 1.65 -7.92 -22.65
C ALA A 137 1.84 -8.98 -23.75
N ASN A 138 3.06 -9.14 -24.29
CA ASN A 138 3.34 -10.05 -25.40
C ASN A 138 3.87 -11.40 -24.91
N ARG A 139 4.86 -11.36 -24.04
CA ARG A 139 5.49 -12.50 -23.37
C ARG A 139 5.14 -12.37 -21.90
N GLY A 140 4.27 -13.20 -21.37
CA GLY A 140 3.72 -12.97 -20.05
C GLY A 140 4.25 -13.95 -19.01
N LEU A 141 4.55 -13.43 -17.82
CA LEU A 141 4.74 -14.17 -16.60
C LEU A 141 3.48 -14.06 -15.74
N ASP A 142 2.79 -15.17 -15.52
CA ASP A 142 1.59 -15.19 -14.70
C ASP A 142 1.97 -15.18 -13.21
N LEU A 143 1.34 -14.30 -12.44
CA LEU A 143 1.50 -14.17 -10.99
C LEU A 143 0.13 -14.34 -10.33
N ASP A 144 0.04 -15.13 -9.25
CA ASP A 144 -1.24 -15.34 -8.55
C ASP A 144 -1.56 -14.17 -7.60
N ILE A 145 -0.52 -13.40 -7.23
CA ILE A 145 -0.63 -12.13 -6.49
C ILE A 145 0.27 -11.08 -7.15
N PRO A 146 -0.06 -9.78 -7.10
CA PRO A 146 0.70 -8.73 -7.74
C PRO A 146 1.94 -8.32 -6.93
N PHE A 147 2.61 -9.28 -6.31
CA PHE A 147 3.79 -9.05 -5.49
C PHE A 147 4.99 -9.80 -6.01
N THR A 148 6.12 -9.12 -6.04
CA THR A 148 7.44 -9.73 -6.19
C THR A 148 8.30 -9.39 -4.99
N VAL A 149 9.37 -10.15 -4.75
CA VAL A 149 10.28 -9.97 -3.61
C VAL A 149 11.69 -9.76 -4.12
N ALA A 150 12.44 -8.82 -3.55
CA ALA A 150 13.81 -8.53 -3.94
C ALA A 150 14.74 -8.31 -2.72
N GLY A 151 16.06 -8.30 -2.97
CA GLY A 151 17.04 -7.88 -1.98
C GLY A 151 17.65 -9.00 -1.14
N PHE A 152 17.49 -10.28 -1.54
CA PHE A 152 17.95 -11.44 -0.79
C PHE A 152 19.06 -12.25 -1.50
N ASP A 153 19.70 -11.68 -2.53
CA ASP A 153 20.77 -12.39 -3.27
C ASP A 153 21.90 -12.86 -2.35
N ASP A 154 22.31 -12.00 -1.41
CA ASP A 154 23.41 -12.27 -0.48
C ASP A 154 22.95 -12.70 0.92
N ALA A 155 21.66 -12.95 1.09
CA ALA A 155 21.12 -13.43 2.36
C ALA A 155 21.57 -14.87 2.67
N PRO A 156 21.64 -15.26 3.96
CA PRO A 156 21.90 -16.64 4.35
C PRO A 156 20.94 -17.63 3.71
N ASN A 157 21.41 -18.86 3.46
CA ASN A 157 20.60 -19.87 2.76
C ASN A 157 19.25 -20.14 3.44
N GLU A 158 19.19 -20.18 4.76
CA GLU A 158 17.96 -20.39 5.53
C GLU A 158 16.94 -19.26 5.31
N ILE A 159 17.41 -18.03 5.14
CA ILE A 159 16.55 -16.88 4.80
C ILE A 159 16.04 -17.01 3.37
N ARG A 160 16.93 -17.35 2.44
CA ARG A 160 16.58 -17.57 1.02
C ARG A 160 15.55 -18.67 0.86
N GLU A 161 15.70 -19.80 1.59
CA GLU A 161 14.76 -20.92 1.58
C GLU A 161 13.37 -20.50 2.11
N ALA A 162 13.31 -19.73 3.19
CA ALA A 162 12.05 -19.22 3.73
C ALA A 162 11.32 -18.31 2.72
N VAL A 163 12.06 -17.41 2.08
CA VAL A 163 11.52 -16.53 1.02
C VAL A 163 11.06 -17.32 -0.19
N ALA A 164 11.86 -18.28 -0.65
CA ALA A 164 11.54 -19.15 -1.80
C ALA A 164 10.22 -19.89 -1.61
N LYS A 165 10.05 -20.54 -0.44
CA LYS A 165 8.80 -21.25 -0.10
C LYS A 165 7.58 -20.31 -0.08
N SER A 166 7.74 -19.14 0.51
CA SER A 166 6.66 -18.16 0.54
C SER A 166 6.26 -17.69 -0.86
N ILE A 167 7.24 -17.45 -1.74
CA ILE A 167 7.01 -17.06 -3.14
C ILE A 167 6.30 -18.18 -3.89
N GLU A 168 6.76 -19.43 -3.75
CA GLU A 168 6.15 -20.59 -4.38
C GLU A 168 4.69 -20.77 -3.94
N GLN A 169 4.42 -20.71 -2.63
CA GLN A 169 3.08 -20.91 -2.07
C GLN A 169 2.08 -19.83 -2.50
N HIS A 170 2.55 -18.59 -2.73
CA HIS A 170 1.69 -17.48 -3.15
C HIS A 170 1.67 -17.27 -4.66
N GLY A 171 2.42 -18.05 -5.44
CA GLY A 171 2.56 -17.82 -6.87
C GLY A 171 3.11 -16.43 -7.22
N ALA A 172 3.99 -15.90 -6.36
CA ALA A 172 4.72 -14.65 -6.55
C ALA A 172 6.00 -14.88 -7.38
N ALA A 173 6.88 -13.86 -7.50
CA ALA A 173 8.19 -14.01 -8.12
C ALA A 173 9.29 -13.35 -7.30
N TYR A 174 10.52 -13.82 -7.47
CA TYR A 174 11.72 -13.20 -6.94
C TYR A 174 12.42 -12.35 -8.00
N VAL A 175 12.89 -11.18 -7.62
CA VAL A 175 13.70 -10.29 -8.47
C VAL A 175 15.12 -10.27 -7.91
N GLY A 176 16.09 -10.75 -8.66
CA GLY A 176 17.47 -10.79 -8.22
C GLY A 176 18.43 -11.29 -9.28
N ALA A 177 19.73 -11.17 -9.02
CA ALA A 177 20.79 -11.61 -9.95
C ALA A 177 20.88 -13.12 -10.09
N ARG A 178 20.34 -13.87 -9.12
CA ARG A 178 20.32 -15.36 -9.10
C ARG A 178 19.00 -15.87 -8.51
N PRO A 179 18.59 -17.11 -8.84
CA PRO A 179 17.34 -17.67 -8.32
C PRO A 179 17.39 -17.76 -6.80
N ILE A 180 16.26 -17.46 -6.13
CA ILE A 180 16.16 -17.50 -4.66
C ILE A 180 16.16 -18.93 -4.13
N GLY A 181 15.58 -19.87 -4.87
CA GLY A 181 15.48 -21.29 -4.55
C GLY A 181 14.75 -22.05 -5.64
N ALA A 182 14.73 -23.37 -5.54
CA ALA A 182 14.03 -24.23 -6.50
C ALA A 182 12.51 -24.03 -6.39
N GLY A 183 11.82 -23.97 -7.54
CA GLY A 183 10.35 -23.85 -7.62
C GLY A 183 9.79 -22.44 -7.54
N ALA A 184 10.56 -21.47 -7.06
CA ALA A 184 10.14 -20.07 -7.05
C ALA A 184 10.36 -19.43 -8.42
N ARG A 185 9.35 -18.70 -8.93
CA ARG A 185 9.48 -17.90 -10.16
C ARG A 185 10.58 -16.85 -9.99
N TRP A 186 11.38 -16.66 -11.03
CA TRP A 186 12.54 -15.78 -10.96
C TRP A 186 12.61 -14.79 -12.11
N ILE A 187 12.67 -13.50 -11.77
CA ILE A 187 12.97 -12.39 -12.66
C ILE A 187 14.45 -12.05 -12.50
N GLN A 188 15.27 -12.42 -13.47
CA GLN A 188 16.71 -12.21 -13.39
C GLN A 188 17.08 -10.75 -13.61
N VAL A 189 17.80 -10.14 -12.66
CA VAL A 189 18.52 -8.87 -12.87
C VAL A 189 19.83 -9.18 -13.59
N VAL A 190 19.92 -8.82 -14.86
CA VAL A 190 21.02 -9.21 -15.74
C VAL A 190 22.24 -8.33 -15.51
N SER A 191 23.34 -8.92 -15.05
CA SER A 191 24.64 -8.25 -14.90
C SER A 191 25.65 -8.62 -16.01
N THR A 192 25.69 -9.90 -16.44
CA THR A 192 26.67 -10.41 -17.38
C THR A 192 26.08 -11.25 -18.52
N GLY A 193 24.97 -11.89 -18.34
CA GLY A 193 24.29 -12.74 -19.32
C GLY A 193 22.96 -13.23 -18.82
N THR A 194 22.08 -13.59 -19.76
CA THR A 194 20.74 -14.13 -19.43
C THR A 194 20.83 -15.61 -19.12
N ASP A 195 20.08 -16.04 -18.11
CA ASP A 195 19.90 -17.45 -17.77
C ASP A 195 18.62 -17.96 -18.46
N ALA A 196 18.72 -19.15 -19.08
CA ALA A 196 17.59 -19.78 -19.75
C ALA A 196 16.52 -20.30 -18.77
N GLU A 197 16.86 -20.48 -17.50
CA GLU A 197 15.96 -20.91 -16.44
C GLU A 197 15.19 -19.76 -15.78
N ALA A 198 15.55 -18.50 -16.08
CA ALA A 198 14.81 -17.36 -15.58
C ALA A 198 13.43 -17.27 -16.27
N ASP A 199 12.38 -16.98 -15.49
CA ASP A 199 11.02 -16.78 -16.01
C ASP A 199 10.85 -15.45 -16.73
N ALA A 200 11.63 -14.42 -16.33
CA ALA A 200 11.73 -13.14 -16.99
C ALA A 200 13.14 -12.55 -16.77
N VAL A 201 13.51 -11.56 -17.56
CA VAL A 201 14.80 -10.89 -17.44
C VAL A 201 14.64 -9.37 -17.39
N VAL A 202 15.44 -8.69 -16.59
CA VAL A 202 15.47 -7.23 -16.50
C VAL A 202 16.89 -6.72 -16.63
N PHE A 203 17.10 -5.78 -17.53
CA PHE A 203 18.39 -5.15 -17.83
C PHE A 203 18.46 -3.76 -17.21
N ASP A 204 19.63 -3.36 -16.77
CA ASP A 204 19.88 -1.96 -16.40
C ASP A 204 19.61 -1.03 -17.59
N ALA A 205 18.73 -0.05 -17.41
CA ALA A 205 18.28 0.81 -18.50
C ALA A 205 19.43 1.64 -19.10
N ASP A 206 20.33 2.18 -18.27
CA ASP A 206 21.43 3.01 -18.74
C ASP A 206 22.41 2.19 -19.60
N ARG A 207 22.67 0.94 -19.20
CA ARG A 207 23.52 0.02 -19.97
C ARG A 207 22.84 -0.43 -21.25
N ALA A 208 21.56 -0.76 -21.20
CA ALA A 208 20.80 -1.19 -22.37
C ALA A 208 20.71 -0.07 -23.43
N MET A 209 20.48 1.17 -23.01
CA MET A 209 20.42 2.34 -23.89
C MET A 209 21.78 2.74 -24.46
N ALA A 210 22.87 2.40 -23.78
CA ALA A 210 24.24 2.66 -24.26
C ALA A 210 24.76 1.59 -25.24
N ASP A 211 24.06 0.46 -25.35
CA ASP A 211 24.44 -0.64 -26.27
C ASP A 211 23.58 -0.63 -27.54
N ASP A 212 24.17 -0.13 -28.63
CA ASP A 212 23.49 -0.10 -29.96
C ASP A 212 23.07 -1.50 -30.45
N ALA A 213 23.74 -2.56 -29.97
CA ALA A 213 23.45 -3.96 -30.32
C ALA A 213 22.43 -4.62 -29.39
N PHE A 214 21.87 -3.90 -28.43
CA PHE A 214 20.91 -4.44 -27.48
C PHE A 214 19.69 -5.05 -28.18
N SER A 215 19.49 -6.37 -28.00
CA SER A 215 18.42 -7.13 -28.66
C SER A 215 17.34 -7.67 -27.70
N GLY A 216 17.42 -7.32 -26.40
CA GLY A 216 16.40 -7.73 -25.42
C GLY A 216 16.40 -9.21 -25.02
N GLY A 217 17.47 -9.97 -25.26
CA GLY A 217 17.59 -11.35 -24.79
C GLY A 217 16.75 -12.40 -25.55
N SER A 218 16.36 -13.50 -24.90
CA SER A 218 15.62 -14.61 -25.50
C SER A 218 14.20 -14.22 -25.93
N ALA A 219 13.76 -14.71 -27.06
CA ALA A 219 12.43 -14.44 -27.60
C ALA A 219 11.27 -15.08 -26.80
N SER A 220 11.55 -15.94 -25.83
CA SER A 220 10.52 -16.70 -25.09
C SER A 220 10.17 -16.14 -23.71
N GLN A 221 11.03 -15.30 -23.13
CA GLN A 221 10.85 -14.75 -21.78
C GLN A 221 10.42 -13.28 -21.85
N PRO A 222 9.61 -12.77 -20.89
CA PRO A 222 9.38 -11.34 -20.72
C PRO A 222 10.70 -10.61 -20.48
N VAL A 223 10.86 -9.48 -21.16
CA VAL A 223 12.06 -8.65 -21.06
C VAL A 223 11.69 -7.26 -20.58
N GLY A 224 12.37 -6.80 -19.54
CA GLY A 224 12.17 -5.47 -18.98
C GLY A 224 13.45 -4.67 -18.79
N LEU A 225 13.28 -3.43 -18.36
CA LEU A 225 14.36 -2.55 -17.94
C LEU A 225 14.23 -2.21 -16.46
N LEU A 226 15.35 -2.16 -15.76
CA LEU A 226 15.48 -1.59 -14.44
C LEU A 226 15.72 -0.08 -14.61
N VAL A 227 14.77 0.72 -14.14
CA VAL A 227 14.65 2.15 -14.45
C VAL A 227 14.72 2.97 -13.17
N ASN A 228 15.60 3.94 -13.14
CA ASN A 228 15.71 4.90 -12.04
C ASN A 228 14.93 6.20 -12.33
N SER A 229 14.82 7.06 -11.32
CA SER A 229 14.10 8.33 -11.44
C SER A 229 14.68 9.30 -12.49
N ALA A 230 15.95 9.19 -12.84
CA ALA A 230 16.58 10.14 -13.77
C ALA A 230 16.27 9.80 -15.25
N ASN A 231 16.11 8.52 -15.58
CA ASN A 231 16.03 8.05 -16.97
C ASN A 231 14.63 7.54 -17.41
N VAL A 232 13.58 7.67 -16.57
CA VAL A 232 12.24 7.13 -16.80
C VAL A 232 11.73 7.37 -18.23
N ARG A 233 11.76 8.62 -18.67
CA ARG A 233 11.17 9.01 -19.96
C ARG A 233 11.92 8.38 -21.15
N ALA A 234 13.24 8.41 -21.11
CA ALA A 234 14.08 7.79 -22.14
C ALA A 234 13.92 6.27 -22.12
N SER A 235 13.78 5.67 -20.95
CA SER A 235 13.56 4.22 -20.80
C SER A 235 12.21 3.77 -21.35
N VAL A 236 11.14 4.55 -21.19
CA VAL A 236 9.84 4.29 -21.82
C VAL A 236 9.96 4.30 -23.33
N ASP A 237 10.57 5.36 -23.89
CA ASP A 237 10.76 5.49 -25.34
C ASP A 237 11.57 4.30 -25.89
N PHE A 238 12.70 3.99 -25.27
CA PHE A 238 13.55 2.87 -25.65
C PHE A 238 12.85 1.51 -25.54
N ALA A 239 12.09 1.28 -24.46
CA ALA A 239 11.35 0.02 -24.27
C ALA A 239 10.29 -0.19 -25.37
N LEU A 240 9.56 0.87 -25.74
CA LEU A 240 8.59 0.83 -26.82
C LEU A 240 9.23 0.58 -28.19
N GLU A 241 10.36 1.25 -28.48
CA GLU A 241 11.11 1.05 -29.73
C GLU A 241 11.66 -0.39 -29.87
N ARG A 242 12.04 -0.99 -28.75
CA ARG A 242 12.63 -2.33 -28.71
C ARG A 242 11.60 -3.44 -28.40
N HIS A 243 10.30 -3.10 -28.30
CA HIS A 243 9.20 -4.01 -27.99
C HIS A 243 9.47 -4.85 -26.74
N LEU A 244 9.91 -4.18 -25.67
CA LEU A 244 10.09 -4.79 -24.35
C LEU A 244 8.73 -4.92 -23.66
N ASP A 245 8.67 -5.75 -22.62
CA ASP A 245 7.41 -6.14 -22.00
C ASP A 245 7.07 -5.31 -20.75
N PHE A 246 8.09 -4.89 -19.98
CA PHE A 246 7.85 -4.18 -18.72
C PHE A 246 9.00 -3.25 -18.30
N LEU A 247 8.70 -2.34 -17.37
CA LEU A 247 9.68 -1.52 -16.66
C LEU A 247 9.60 -1.82 -15.16
N LEU A 248 10.73 -2.15 -14.56
CA LEU A 248 10.87 -2.23 -13.11
C LEU A 248 11.40 -0.88 -12.62
N LEU A 249 10.50 -0.10 -12.02
CA LEU A 249 10.77 1.25 -11.55
C LEU A 249 11.41 1.19 -10.15
N ASP A 250 12.68 1.53 -10.06
CA ASP A 250 13.48 1.55 -8.83
C ASP A 250 13.96 2.97 -8.51
N PRO A 251 13.14 3.79 -7.84
CA PRO A 251 13.49 5.17 -7.54
C PRO A 251 14.67 5.33 -6.58
N GLY A 252 15.04 4.28 -5.86
CA GLY A 252 16.12 4.28 -4.88
C GLY A 252 17.43 3.71 -5.39
N ASN A 253 17.48 3.19 -6.62
CA ASN A 253 18.61 2.39 -7.14
C ASN A 253 19.00 1.23 -6.19
N GLY A 254 17.96 0.60 -5.57
CA GLY A 254 18.13 -0.36 -4.47
C GLY A 254 18.36 -1.79 -4.90
N LEU A 255 18.09 -2.13 -6.15
CA LEU A 255 18.33 -3.48 -6.65
C LEU A 255 19.79 -3.66 -7.10
N PRO A 256 20.39 -4.81 -6.77
CA PRO A 256 19.80 -6.03 -6.19
C PRO A 256 19.70 -6.08 -4.65
N GLY A 257 20.16 -5.09 -3.92
CA GLY A 257 20.18 -5.10 -2.45
C GLY A 257 19.14 -4.16 -1.81
N LEU A 258 18.97 -4.24 -0.48
CA LEU A 258 18.01 -3.43 0.27
C LEU A 258 18.54 -2.04 0.67
N ALA A 259 19.85 -1.81 0.57
CA ALA A 259 20.47 -0.57 1.02
C ALA A 259 19.90 0.67 0.33
N GLY A 260 19.58 0.57 -0.96
CA GLY A 260 18.96 1.66 -1.73
C GLY A 260 17.51 1.93 -1.32
N GLU A 261 16.73 0.89 -1.05
CA GLU A 261 15.34 1.03 -0.56
C GLU A 261 15.30 1.78 0.78
N LEU A 262 16.31 1.56 1.62
CA LEU A 262 16.41 2.15 2.95
C LEU A 262 17.12 3.51 2.99
N ALA A 263 17.69 3.96 1.86
CA ALA A 263 18.49 5.19 1.80
C ALA A 263 17.66 6.49 1.91
N GLY A 264 16.33 6.39 1.83
CA GLY A 264 15.43 7.52 1.96
C GLY A 264 14.02 7.20 1.47
N ALA A 265 13.15 8.21 1.46
CA ALA A 265 11.81 8.05 0.90
C ALA A 265 11.90 7.85 -0.62
N PRO A 266 11.21 6.86 -1.18
CA PRO A 266 11.21 6.61 -2.61
C PRO A 266 10.49 7.74 -3.37
N ASP A 267 10.96 8.02 -4.59
CA ASP A 267 10.32 9.00 -5.46
C ASP A 267 9.06 8.39 -6.11
N ILE A 268 7.90 8.62 -5.50
CA ILE A 268 6.63 8.12 -6.03
C ILE A 268 6.24 8.75 -7.38
N SER A 269 6.86 9.88 -7.76
CA SER A 269 6.60 10.54 -9.05
C SER A 269 7.08 9.74 -10.25
N ILE A 270 7.92 8.71 -10.03
CA ILE A 270 8.41 7.84 -11.09
C ILE A 270 7.26 7.12 -11.82
N LEU A 271 6.23 6.65 -11.09
CA LEU A 271 5.03 6.04 -11.66
C LEU A 271 4.29 7.03 -12.58
N ARG A 272 3.98 8.23 -12.05
CA ARG A 272 3.33 9.27 -12.84
C ARG A 272 4.09 9.61 -14.11
N ARG A 273 5.42 9.74 -14.03
CA ARG A 273 6.25 10.08 -15.19
C ARG A 273 6.26 9.00 -16.25
N ALA A 274 6.29 7.72 -15.84
CA ALA A 274 6.18 6.59 -16.75
C ALA A 274 4.79 6.55 -17.41
N VAL A 275 3.72 6.59 -16.64
CA VAL A 275 2.34 6.59 -17.14
C VAL A 275 2.07 7.81 -18.06
N ALA A 276 2.51 9.01 -17.65
CA ALA A 276 2.32 10.21 -18.47
C ALA A 276 3.03 10.09 -19.83
N ARG A 277 4.23 9.49 -19.86
CA ARG A 277 4.93 9.28 -21.12
C ARG A 277 4.23 8.26 -22.04
N LEU A 278 3.74 7.17 -21.46
CA LEU A 278 2.95 6.19 -22.22
C LEU A 278 1.68 6.82 -22.80
N ARG A 279 0.96 7.63 -22.01
CA ARG A 279 -0.23 8.39 -22.45
C ARG A 279 0.06 9.41 -23.53
N GLU A 280 1.16 10.15 -23.44
CA GLU A 280 1.58 11.07 -24.50
C GLU A 280 1.78 10.39 -25.86
N LEU A 281 2.07 9.09 -25.83
CA LEU A 281 2.32 8.28 -27.01
C LEU A 281 1.10 7.42 -27.43
N ASP A 282 0.00 7.46 -26.65
CA ASP A 282 -1.18 6.59 -26.80
C ASP A 282 -0.83 5.09 -26.80
N ARG A 283 0.10 4.67 -25.90
CA ARG A 283 0.66 3.31 -25.84
C ARG A 283 0.67 2.73 -24.42
N GLU A 284 -0.34 3.02 -23.59
CA GLU A 284 -0.40 2.63 -22.18
C GLU A 284 -0.43 1.11 -21.96
N GLU A 285 -0.99 0.35 -22.91
CA GLU A 285 -1.16 -1.10 -22.79
C GLU A 285 0.04 -1.90 -23.33
N GLU A 286 1.08 -1.23 -23.83
CA GLU A 286 2.19 -1.94 -24.46
C GLU A 286 3.34 -2.26 -23.49
N ILE A 287 3.43 -1.54 -22.38
CA ILE A 287 4.50 -1.70 -21.38
C ILE A 287 3.90 -1.76 -19.99
N ASP A 288 4.16 -2.82 -19.27
CA ASP A 288 3.76 -2.98 -17.87
C ASP A 288 4.74 -2.28 -16.93
N LEU A 289 4.22 -1.75 -15.83
CA LEU A 289 5.01 -1.08 -14.80
C LEU A 289 5.05 -1.90 -13.52
N VAL A 290 6.23 -2.19 -13.02
CA VAL A 290 6.45 -2.79 -11.69
C VAL A 290 7.11 -1.74 -10.80
N TYR A 291 6.60 -1.52 -9.61
CA TYR A 291 7.13 -0.51 -8.70
C TYR A 291 7.88 -1.13 -7.52
N PHE A 292 9.08 -0.64 -7.26
CA PHE A 292 9.90 -1.03 -6.11
C PHE A 292 10.21 0.19 -5.23
N GLY A 293 9.98 0.06 -3.94
CA GLY A 293 10.46 1.02 -2.95
C GLY A 293 9.43 1.44 -1.91
N GLY A 294 9.83 1.36 -0.65
CA GLY A 294 9.14 1.94 0.49
C GLY A 294 7.76 1.33 0.82
N LEU A 295 7.46 0.15 0.34
CA LEU A 295 6.20 -0.53 0.62
C LEU A 295 6.25 -1.18 2.01
N ARG A 296 5.32 -0.81 2.88
CA ARG A 296 5.25 -1.28 4.28
C ARG A 296 3.98 -2.06 4.56
N THR A 297 2.96 -1.89 3.72
CA THR A 297 1.62 -2.45 3.91
C THR A 297 0.99 -2.82 2.57
N GLY A 298 -0.05 -3.66 2.59
CA GLY A 298 -0.87 -3.93 1.41
C GLY A 298 -1.62 -2.70 0.92
N THR A 299 -1.91 -1.73 1.79
CA THR A 299 -2.48 -0.43 1.39
C THR A 299 -1.50 0.38 0.55
N ASP A 300 -0.19 0.41 0.89
CA ASP A 300 0.82 1.05 0.06
C ASP A 300 0.90 0.40 -1.33
N ALA A 301 0.87 -0.94 -1.35
CA ALA A 301 0.82 -1.70 -2.61
C ALA A 301 -0.42 -1.34 -3.45
N ALA A 302 -1.61 -1.32 -2.84
CA ALA A 302 -2.84 -0.93 -3.54
C ALA A 302 -2.76 0.50 -4.11
N LYS A 303 -2.13 1.44 -3.41
CA LYS A 303 -1.91 2.81 -3.92
C LYS A 303 -0.97 2.82 -5.12
N ALA A 304 0.11 2.04 -5.10
CA ALA A 304 1.02 1.92 -6.25
C ALA A 304 0.31 1.28 -7.47
N LEU A 305 -0.53 0.25 -7.24
CA LEU A 305 -1.37 -0.34 -8.29
C LEU A 305 -2.35 0.69 -8.85
N ALA A 306 -3.02 1.47 -8.00
CA ALA A 306 -3.93 2.53 -8.42
C ALA A 306 -3.21 3.65 -9.22
N LEU A 307 -1.93 3.87 -8.99
CA LEU A 307 -1.11 4.82 -9.75
C LEU A 307 -0.59 4.26 -11.08
N GLY A 308 -0.92 3.01 -11.41
CA GLY A 308 -0.63 2.40 -12.71
C GLY A 308 0.43 1.30 -12.69
N ALA A 309 0.89 0.84 -11.54
CA ALA A 309 1.70 -0.38 -11.46
C ALA A 309 0.83 -1.62 -11.66
N ILE A 310 1.34 -2.65 -12.37
CA ILE A 310 0.68 -3.95 -12.50
C ILE A 310 1.09 -4.91 -11.38
N ALA A 311 2.28 -4.71 -10.85
CA ALA A 311 2.83 -5.43 -9.71
C ALA A 311 3.76 -4.52 -8.89
N VAL A 312 4.06 -4.94 -7.68
CA VAL A 312 4.95 -4.23 -6.77
C VAL A 312 6.00 -5.16 -6.19
N THR A 313 7.18 -4.61 -5.91
CA THR A 313 8.29 -5.38 -5.34
C THR A 313 8.48 -5.01 -3.87
N VAL A 314 8.60 -6.02 -3.02
CA VAL A 314 8.76 -5.91 -1.56
C VAL A 314 10.17 -6.34 -1.19
N GLY A 315 10.89 -5.49 -0.47
CA GLY A 315 12.24 -5.76 0.00
C GLY A 315 12.36 -5.63 1.52
N ALA A 316 12.48 -4.42 2.03
CA ALA A 316 12.72 -4.12 3.44
C ALA A 316 11.63 -4.68 4.37
N ALA A 317 10.36 -4.62 3.97
CA ALA A 317 9.26 -5.18 4.76
C ALA A 317 9.40 -6.71 4.91
N MET A 318 9.83 -7.43 3.87
CA MET A 318 10.10 -8.86 3.94
C MET A 318 11.29 -9.15 4.86
N ALA A 319 12.36 -8.36 4.79
CA ALA A 319 13.51 -8.52 5.68
C ALA A 319 13.11 -8.34 7.16
N LEU A 320 12.31 -7.32 7.48
CA LEU A 320 11.77 -7.10 8.82
C LEU A 320 10.91 -8.28 9.30
N ALA A 321 10.05 -8.81 8.45
CA ALA A 321 9.22 -9.98 8.78
C ALA A 321 10.08 -11.21 9.12
N LEU A 322 11.23 -11.35 8.47
CA LEU A 322 12.21 -12.42 8.72
C LEU A 322 13.13 -12.15 9.93
N GLY A 323 12.85 -11.09 10.70
CA GLY A 323 13.60 -10.74 11.90
C GLY A 323 14.92 -10.01 11.62
N ALA A 324 15.01 -9.27 10.51
CA ALA A 324 16.20 -8.46 10.24
C ALA A 324 16.19 -7.16 11.03
N ASP A 325 17.34 -6.78 11.56
CA ASP A 325 17.65 -5.40 11.92
C ASP A 325 18.21 -4.70 10.66
N ILE A 326 17.50 -3.67 10.23
CA ILE A 326 17.81 -2.90 9.02
C ILE A 326 18.37 -1.49 9.34
N SER A 327 18.59 -1.17 10.60
CA SER A 327 19.03 0.15 11.06
C SER A 327 20.40 0.57 10.48
N GLY A 328 21.25 -0.39 10.14
CA GLY A 328 22.58 -0.21 9.54
C GLY A 328 22.61 -0.15 8.00
N GLY A 329 21.45 -0.17 7.34
CA GLY A 329 21.34 -0.17 5.87
C GLY A 329 21.45 -1.57 5.24
N ASN A 330 22.25 -2.48 5.80
CA ASN A 330 22.27 -3.89 5.41
C ASN A 330 21.51 -4.72 6.44
N PRO A 331 20.63 -5.65 6.01
CA PRO A 331 19.85 -6.46 6.93
C PRO A 331 20.75 -7.42 7.73
N LEU A 332 20.64 -7.37 9.05
CA LEU A 332 21.26 -8.31 9.98
C LEU A 332 20.15 -9.20 10.55
N PHE A 333 20.16 -10.48 10.19
CA PHE A 333 19.12 -11.42 10.62
C PHE A 333 19.40 -11.97 12.02
N ASP A 334 18.35 -12.00 12.86
CA ASP A 334 18.40 -12.56 14.19
C ASP A 334 18.67 -14.07 14.14
N ALA A 335 19.75 -14.52 14.79
CA ALA A 335 20.13 -15.93 14.84
C ALA A 335 19.17 -16.79 15.68
N ASP A 336 18.40 -16.18 16.60
CA ASP A 336 17.52 -16.90 17.51
C ASP A 336 16.18 -17.30 16.86
N LEU A 337 15.84 -16.74 15.70
CA LEU A 337 14.64 -17.11 14.95
C LEU A 337 14.84 -18.43 14.22
N ASP A 338 13.98 -19.42 14.47
CA ASP A 338 14.08 -20.70 13.78
C ASP A 338 13.57 -20.66 12.33
N ALA A 339 13.92 -21.67 11.52
CA ALA A 339 13.57 -21.72 10.10
C ALA A 339 12.05 -21.81 9.86
N ALA A 340 11.32 -22.54 10.72
CA ALA A 340 9.87 -22.70 10.59
C ALA A 340 9.14 -21.37 10.90
N GLU A 341 9.62 -20.64 11.88
CA GLU A 341 9.06 -19.32 12.22
C GLU A 341 9.33 -18.31 11.10
N ARG A 342 10.51 -18.30 10.50
CA ARG A 342 10.82 -17.46 9.32
C ARG A 342 9.93 -17.77 8.14
N GLU A 343 9.74 -19.03 7.82
CA GLU A 343 8.84 -19.51 6.77
C GLU A 343 7.40 -19.00 7.03
N GLN A 344 6.90 -19.17 8.25
CA GLN A 344 5.56 -18.72 8.61
C GLN A 344 5.41 -17.18 8.54
N ARG A 345 6.42 -16.43 8.98
CA ARG A 345 6.40 -14.97 8.96
C ARG A 345 6.44 -14.43 7.53
N SER A 346 7.28 -14.98 6.66
CA SER A 346 7.33 -14.58 5.25
C SER A 346 6.03 -14.89 4.52
N TYR A 347 5.44 -16.07 4.79
CA TYR A 347 4.12 -16.44 4.28
C TYR A 347 3.04 -15.45 4.75
N ASN A 348 2.99 -15.17 6.04
CA ASN A 348 1.99 -14.28 6.63
C ASN A 348 2.10 -12.86 6.09
N LEU A 349 3.31 -12.37 5.77
CA LEU A 349 3.49 -11.04 5.20
C LEU A 349 2.81 -10.92 3.83
N LEU A 350 3.11 -11.83 2.91
CA LEU A 350 2.52 -11.80 1.56
C LEU A 350 1.00 -12.02 1.61
N GLN A 351 0.54 -12.90 2.50
CA GLN A 351 -0.88 -13.12 2.74
C GLN A 351 -1.57 -11.85 3.27
N ALA A 352 -0.96 -11.19 4.25
CA ALA A 352 -1.50 -9.97 4.83
C ALA A 352 -1.52 -8.82 3.81
N PHE A 353 -0.44 -8.63 3.06
CA PHE A 353 -0.37 -7.59 2.03
C PHE A 353 -1.43 -7.81 0.94
N THR A 354 -1.59 -9.05 0.49
CA THR A 354 -2.61 -9.41 -0.50
C THR A 354 -4.02 -9.19 0.02
N ALA A 355 -4.29 -9.61 1.26
CA ALA A 355 -5.59 -9.44 1.90
C ALA A 355 -5.94 -7.95 2.09
N GLU A 356 -4.98 -7.15 2.54
CA GLU A 356 -5.15 -5.71 2.75
C GLU A 356 -5.35 -4.97 1.42
N ALA A 357 -4.54 -5.25 0.39
CA ALA A 357 -4.73 -4.68 -0.93
C ALA A 357 -6.10 -5.03 -1.52
N SER A 358 -6.53 -6.27 -1.36
CA SER A 358 -7.85 -6.74 -1.78
C SER A 358 -8.99 -6.04 -1.03
N MET A 359 -8.79 -5.75 0.26
CA MET A 359 -9.74 -4.98 1.05
C MET A 359 -9.88 -3.56 0.50
N MET A 360 -8.76 -2.89 0.17
CA MET A 360 -8.77 -1.55 -0.41
C MET A 360 -9.55 -1.51 -1.73
N ALA A 361 -9.31 -2.47 -2.63
CA ALA A 361 -10.06 -2.57 -3.88
C ALA A 361 -11.57 -2.74 -3.63
N ARG A 362 -11.96 -3.62 -2.72
CA ARG A 362 -13.38 -3.84 -2.38
C ARG A 362 -14.01 -2.60 -1.74
N CYS A 363 -13.28 -1.87 -0.90
CA CYS A 363 -13.76 -0.61 -0.31
C CYS A 363 -14.00 0.46 -1.38
N THR A 364 -13.29 0.43 -2.51
CA THR A 364 -13.55 1.32 -3.65
C THR A 364 -14.61 0.78 -4.62
N GLY A 365 -15.21 -0.37 -4.33
CA GLY A 365 -16.24 -1.01 -5.15
C GLY A 365 -15.69 -1.85 -6.30
N LYS A 366 -14.47 -2.37 -6.19
CA LYS A 366 -13.80 -3.15 -7.22
C LYS A 366 -13.51 -4.58 -6.76
N THR A 367 -13.65 -5.54 -7.66
CA THR A 367 -13.44 -6.98 -7.39
C THR A 367 -12.20 -7.53 -8.07
N ASN A 368 -11.35 -6.66 -8.60
CA ASN A 368 -10.07 -7.00 -9.18
C ASN A 368 -9.06 -5.91 -8.81
N LEU A 369 -7.89 -6.29 -8.31
CA LEU A 369 -6.82 -5.34 -7.94
C LEU A 369 -6.36 -4.51 -9.13
N GLN A 370 -6.35 -5.08 -10.33
CA GLN A 370 -5.94 -4.39 -11.56
C GLN A 370 -6.94 -3.32 -12.04
N ASN A 371 -8.12 -3.26 -11.43
CA ASN A 371 -9.11 -2.22 -11.70
C ASN A 371 -8.95 -0.99 -10.80
N LEU A 372 -7.98 -0.98 -9.88
CA LEU A 372 -7.64 0.21 -9.12
C LEU A 372 -7.10 1.30 -10.05
N GLU A 373 -7.56 2.53 -9.86
CA GLU A 373 -7.27 3.67 -10.74
C GLU A 373 -6.90 4.91 -9.93
N PRO A 374 -6.19 5.89 -10.54
CA PRO A 374 -5.89 7.15 -9.87
C PRO A 374 -7.12 7.91 -9.36
N GLU A 375 -8.28 7.72 -9.98
CA GLU A 375 -9.57 8.29 -9.56
C GLU A 375 -10.03 7.79 -8.20
N ASP A 376 -9.56 6.61 -7.77
CA ASP A 376 -9.84 6.05 -6.44
C ASP A 376 -9.05 6.74 -5.33
N LEU A 377 -8.07 7.57 -5.69
CA LEU A 377 -7.17 8.22 -4.76
C LEU A 377 -7.42 9.73 -4.63
N ARG A 378 -7.08 10.27 -3.48
CA ARG A 378 -6.92 11.71 -3.23
C ARG A 378 -5.64 11.95 -2.46
N ALA A 379 -4.97 13.05 -2.79
CA ALA A 379 -3.81 13.52 -2.04
C ALA A 379 -4.26 14.41 -0.87
N ILE A 380 -3.62 14.28 0.28
CA ILE A 380 -3.85 15.14 1.43
C ILE A 380 -2.84 16.30 1.51
N THR A 381 -1.77 16.25 0.71
CA THR A 381 -0.78 17.32 0.59
C THR A 381 -0.60 17.75 -0.87
N LEU A 382 -0.27 19.04 -1.08
CA LEU A 382 0.00 19.58 -2.42
C LEU A 382 1.21 18.91 -3.08
N ILE A 383 2.22 18.55 -2.28
CA ILE A 383 3.44 17.89 -2.77
C ILE A 383 3.08 16.55 -3.39
N VAL A 384 2.27 15.75 -2.71
CA VAL A 384 1.86 14.44 -3.21
C VAL A 384 0.86 14.56 -4.35
N SER A 385 -0.06 15.52 -4.31
CA SER A 385 -0.95 15.80 -5.43
C SER A 385 -0.15 16.07 -6.71
N HIS A 386 0.91 16.86 -6.61
CA HIS A 386 1.78 17.15 -7.74
C HIS A 386 2.63 15.93 -8.16
N ALA A 387 3.22 15.23 -7.20
CA ALA A 387 4.08 14.07 -7.47
C ALA A 387 3.33 12.89 -8.07
N ALA A 388 2.17 12.53 -7.51
CA ALA A 388 1.37 11.40 -7.95
C ALA A 388 0.39 11.75 -9.09
N GLY A 389 0.10 13.04 -9.31
CA GLY A 389 -0.86 13.47 -10.32
C GLY A 389 -2.32 13.20 -9.95
N VAL A 390 -2.63 13.08 -8.66
CA VAL A 390 -3.99 12.89 -8.15
C VAL A 390 -4.54 14.16 -7.53
N PRO A 391 -5.87 14.42 -7.61
CA PRO A 391 -6.47 15.62 -7.04
C PRO A 391 -6.33 15.67 -5.51
N MET A 392 -6.27 16.89 -4.97
CA MET A 392 -6.35 17.12 -3.53
C MET A 392 -7.72 16.70 -2.98
N ALA A 393 -7.73 16.14 -1.77
CA ALA A 393 -8.96 15.92 -1.02
C ALA A 393 -9.68 17.27 -0.80
N GLY A 394 -10.98 17.30 -1.08
CA GLY A 394 -11.79 18.51 -0.97
C GLY A 394 -11.65 19.52 -2.13
N SER A 395 -10.78 19.27 -3.12
CA SER A 395 -10.76 20.08 -4.34
C SER A 395 -11.87 19.63 -5.30
N LEU A 396 -12.51 20.60 -5.96
CA LEU A 396 -13.35 20.32 -7.10
C LEU A 396 -12.46 19.86 -8.25
N HIS A 397 -12.88 18.82 -8.98
CA HIS A 397 -12.21 18.42 -10.21
C HIS A 397 -12.15 19.63 -11.15
N GLN A 398 -10.97 20.14 -11.39
CA GLN A 398 -10.72 20.93 -12.59
C GLN A 398 -10.28 19.92 -13.66
N HIS A 399 -11.15 19.72 -14.61
CA HIS A 399 -10.87 18.97 -15.83
C HIS A 399 -9.87 19.73 -16.70
#